data_be3f53d2363796383fa65a43a6bdb146
#
_entry.id   be3f53d2363796383fa65a43a6bdb146
#
_cell.length_a   1.000
_cell.length_b   1.000
_cell.length_c   1.000
_cell.angle_alpha   90.00
_cell.angle_beta   90.00
_cell.angle_gamma   90.00
#
_symmetry.space_group_name_H-M   'P 1'
#
loop_
_entity.id
_entity.type
_entity.pdbx_description
1 polymer ?
#
loop_
_entity_poly.entity_id
_entity_poly.type
_entity_poly.pdbx_seq_one_letter_code
_entity_poly.pdbx_strand_id
1 'polypeptide(L)'
;MGPLGKHSEMSEGYFMFPKLEGEIAPRMRFKGKEVLTWSLNNYLGLANHPEVRKADAEAAAKWGAAYPMGARMMSGQTDLHEQLERELAEFVGKESSYLLNYGYQGIMSVIDSLLDRKDVVVYDSECHACIIDALRMHLGKRYVFPHNDI
;
A
#
# COMPACT_ATOMS: atom_id res chain seq x y z
N MET A 1 16.17 24.52 6.83
CA MET A 1 15.01 23.77 6.36
C MET A 1 15.47 22.41 5.83
N GLY A 2 14.73 21.33 6.08
CA GLY A 2 14.99 20.01 5.51
C GLY A 2 14.62 19.92 4.02
N PRO A 3 14.88 18.77 3.36
CA PRO A 3 14.59 18.59 1.93
C PRO A 3 13.18 18.97 1.52
N LEU A 4 12.20 18.66 2.34
CA LEU A 4 10.78 18.96 2.09
C LEU A 4 10.47 20.46 2.14
N GLY A 5 11.16 21.23 2.99
CA GLY A 5 11.02 22.68 3.04
C GLY A 5 11.52 23.36 1.77
N LYS A 6 12.65 22.91 1.22
CA LYS A 6 13.16 23.40 -0.06
C LYS A 6 12.21 23.09 -1.22
N HIS A 7 11.63 21.89 -1.21
CA HIS A 7 10.65 21.51 -2.22
C HIS A 7 9.38 22.37 -2.16
N SER A 8 8.90 22.67 -0.97
CA SER A 8 7.76 23.57 -0.75
C SER A 8 7.99 24.98 -1.27
N GLU A 9 9.22 25.50 -1.18
CA GLU A 9 9.60 26.82 -1.70
C GLU A 9 9.68 26.86 -3.23
N MET A 10 10.13 25.76 -3.85
CA MET A 10 10.31 25.67 -5.30
C MET A 10 9.02 25.38 -6.06
N SER A 11 8.03 24.79 -5.39
CA SER A 11 6.79 24.33 -6.01
C SER A 11 5.68 25.32 -5.74
N GLU A 12 5.42 26.23 -6.68
CA GLU A 12 4.32 27.17 -6.58
C GLU A 12 2.99 26.44 -6.37
N GLY A 13 2.28 26.80 -5.29
CA GLY A 13 1.03 26.16 -4.91
C GLY A 13 1.14 24.77 -4.32
N TYR A 14 2.35 24.20 -4.17
CA TYR A 14 2.54 22.92 -3.49
C TYR A 14 2.28 23.04 -1.99
N PHE A 15 1.46 22.13 -1.48
CA PHE A 15 1.13 22.05 -0.07
C PHE A 15 1.51 20.66 0.46
N MET A 16 2.43 20.63 1.41
CA MET A 16 2.63 19.43 2.22
C MET A 16 1.41 19.20 3.09
N PHE A 17 0.94 17.96 3.10
CA PHE A 17 -0.27 17.56 3.85
C PHE A 17 -1.51 18.37 3.44
N PRO A 18 -1.90 18.39 2.15
CA PRO A 18 -3.10 19.09 1.71
C PRO A 18 -4.33 18.51 2.39
N LYS A 19 -5.15 19.39 2.98
CA LYS A 19 -6.43 18.99 3.57
C LYS A 19 -7.49 18.99 2.48
N LEU A 20 -7.81 17.83 1.96
CA LEU A 20 -8.95 17.64 1.07
C LEU A 20 -10.22 17.48 1.90
N GLU A 21 -11.29 18.09 1.47
CA GLU A 21 -12.59 18.13 2.15
C GLU A 21 -13.66 17.38 1.34
N GLY A 22 -14.57 16.73 2.06
CA GLY A 22 -15.66 15.97 1.47
C GLY A 22 -15.39 14.46 1.42
N GLU A 23 -16.29 13.74 0.78
CA GLU A 23 -16.11 12.30 0.53
C GLU A 23 -15.02 12.08 -0.51
N ILE A 24 -14.34 10.92 -0.43
CA ILE A 24 -13.33 10.52 -1.42
C ILE A 24 -13.98 10.44 -2.80
N ALA A 25 -13.54 11.29 -3.71
CA ALA A 25 -14.09 11.41 -5.07
C ALA A 25 -13.04 11.95 -6.05
N PRO A 26 -13.24 11.80 -7.36
CA PRO A 26 -12.38 12.41 -8.37
C PRO A 26 -12.32 13.95 -8.27
N ARG A 27 -13.37 14.56 -7.70
CA ARG A 27 -13.44 15.99 -7.41
C ARG A 27 -13.67 16.17 -5.91
N MET A 28 -12.80 16.92 -5.29
CA MET A 28 -12.87 17.24 -3.86
C MET A 28 -12.64 18.73 -3.66
N ARG A 29 -12.85 19.23 -2.45
CA ARG A 29 -12.58 20.64 -2.14
C ARG A 29 -11.21 20.77 -1.49
N PHE A 30 -10.50 21.83 -1.90
CA PHE A 30 -9.25 22.25 -1.31
C PHE A 30 -9.25 23.77 -1.18
N LYS A 31 -9.06 24.28 0.05
CA LYS A 31 -9.12 25.73 0.35
C LYS A 31 -10.37 26.40 -0.23
N GLY A 32 -11.53 25.77 -0.08
CA GLY A 32 -12.81 26.30 -0.54
C GLY A 32 -13.07 26.19 -2.05
N LYS A 33 -12.12 25.68 -2.85
CA LYS A 33 -12.26 25.48 -4.29
C LYS A 33 -12.41 24.01 -4.63
N GLU A 34 -13.20 23.68 -5.65
CA GLU A 34 -13.24 22.34 -6.21
C GLU A 34 -11.98 22.10 -7.05
N VAL A 35 -11.35 20.94 -6.83
CA VAL A 35 -10.15 20.50 -7.52
C VAL A 35 -10.30 19.06 -8.01
N LEU A 36 -9.63 18.71 -9.10
CA LEU A 36 -9.44 17.34 -9.52
C LEU A 36 -8.38 16.69 -8.63
N THR A 37 -8.70 15.52 -8.11
CA THR A 37 -7.85 14.81 -7.15
C THR A 37 -7.13 13.64 -7.81
N TRP A 38 -5.82 13.79 -8.04
CA TRP A 38 -4.98 12.79 -8.68
C TRP A 38 -4.13 11.97 -7.68
N SER A 39 -4.19 12.32 -6.40
CA SER A 39 -3.32 11.75 -5.35
C SER A 39 -3.97 10.66 -4.50
N LEU A 40 -5.15 10.17 -4.88
CA LEU A 40 -5.87 9.15 -4.14
C LEU A 40 -5.58 7.74 -4.68
N ASN A 41 -5.43 6.79 -3.77
CA ASN A 41 -5.28 5.36 -4.10
C ASN A 41 -6.64 4.67 -4.31
N ASN A 42 -7.62 5.37 -4.84
CA ASN A 42 -8.97 4.87 -5.13
C ASN A 42 -9.13 4.53 -6.62
N TYR A 43 -8.22 3.72 -7.15
CA TYR A 43 -8.07 3.45 -8.60
C TYR A 43 -9.34 2.88 -9.25
N LEU A 44 -10.11 2.06 -8.55
CA LEU A 44 -11.33 1.45 -9.04
C LEU A 44 -12.60 2.20 -8.60
N GLY A 45 -12.47 3.29 -7.86
CA GLY A 45 -13.61 4.05 -7.35
C GLY A 45 -14.43 3.34 -6.26
N LEU A 46 -13.89 2.29 -5.64
CA LEU A 46 -14.65 1.44 -4.72
C LEU A 46 -14.72 1.96 -3.28
N ALA A 47 -13.92 2.97 -2.91
CA ALA A 47 -13.88 3.46 -1.53
C ALA A 47 -15.25 3.92 -0.99
N ASN A 48 -16.11 4.46 -1.85
CA ASN A 48 -17.47 4.90 -1.50
C ASN A 48 -18.57 4.06 -2.13
N HIS A 49 -18.22 2.88 -2.69
CA HIS A 49 -19.23 2.00 -3.27
C HIS A 49 -20.21 1.53 -2.19
N PRO A 50 -21.54 1.65 -2.40
CA PRO A 50 -22.52 1.37 -1.36
C PRO A 50 -22.40 -0.04 -0.76
N GLU A 51 -22.16 -1.05 -1.58
CA GLU A 51 -22.00 -2.44 -1.11
C GLU A 51 -20.73 -2.64 -0.30
N VAL A 52 -19.62 -1.99 -0.68
CA VAL A 52 -18.36 -2.06 0.07
C VAL A 52 -18.53 -1.39 1.44
N ARG A 53 -19.13 -0.19 1.48
CA ARG A 53 -19.41 0.52 2.74
C ARG A 53 -20.35 -0.27 3.64
N LYS A 54 -21.36 -0.91 3.06
CA LYS A 54 -22.30 -1.75 3.80
C LYS A 54 -21.60 -2.96 4.41
N ALA A 55 -20.79 -3.68 3.64
CA ALA A 55 -20.04 -4.84 4.11
C ALA A 55 -19.06 -4.47 5.24
N ASP A 56 -18.38 -3.34 5.13
CA ASP A 56 -17.50 -2.82 6.18
C ASP A 56 -18.24 -2.50 7.48
N ALA A 57 -19.38 -1.80 7.37
CA ALA A 57 -20.20 -1.45 8.52
C ALA A 57 -20.79 -2.70 9.21
N GLU A 58 -21.26 -3.69 8.45
CA GLU A 58 -21.76 -4.96 8.97
C GLU A 58 -20.64 -5.77 9.65
N ALA A 59 -19.46 -5.81 9.07
CA ALA A 59 -18.31 -6.45 9.66
C ALA A 59 -17.89 -5.78 10.98
N ALA A 60 -17.82 -4.46 11.02
CA ALA A 60 -17.51 -3.69 12.24
C ALA A 60 -18.57 -3.92 13.33
N ALA A 61 -19.85 -3.99 12.97
CA ALA A 61 -20.92 -4.26 13.92
C ALA A 61 -20.87 -5.68 14.49
N LYS A 62 -20.45 -6.66 13.69
CA LYS A 62 -20.40 -8.08 14.08
C LYS A 62 -19.16 -8.41 14.90
N TRP A 63 -18.01 -7.91 14.52
CA TRP A 63 -16.72 -8.32 15.08
C TRP A 63 -15.97 -7.21 15.82
N GLY A 64 -16.44 -5.98 15.77
CA GLY A 64 -15.75 -4.82 16.31
C GLY A 64 -14.75 -4.20 15.33
N ALA A 65 -14.34 -2.97 15.62
CA ALA A 65 -13.55 -2.15 14.69
C ALA A 65 -12.11 -2.63 14.47
N ALA A 66 -11.59 -3.50 15.32
CA ALA A 66 -10.19 -3.94 15.28
C ALA A 66 -10.05 -5.46 15.47
N TYR A 67 -11.04 -6.21 15.07
CA TYR A 67 -10.97 -7.67 15.09
C TYR A 67 -10.04 -8.17 13.96
N PRO A 68 -9.18 -9.14 14.24
CA PRO A 68 -8.99 -9.92 15.47
C PRO A 68 -7.92 -9.39 16.43
N MET A 69 -7.35 -8.21 16.26
CA MET A 69 -6.35 -7.57 17.13
C MET A 69 -5.15 -8.46 17.52
N GLY A 70 -4.67 -9.25 16.60
CA GLY A 70 -3.52 -10.12 16.83
C GLY A 70 -2.71 -10.35 15.57
N ALA A 71 -1.44 -10.67 15.71
CA ALA A 71 -0.64 -11.17 14.60
C ALA A 71 -1.22 -12.49 14.09
N ARG A 72 -1.27 -12.69 12.78
CA ARG A 72 -1.86 -13.91 12.17
C ARG A 72 -1.21 -15.21 12.68
N MET A 73 0.08 -15.19 12.95
CA MET A 73 0.80 -16.34 13.50
C MET A 73 0.34 -16.74 14.92
N MET A 74 -0.29 -15.84 15.66
CA MET A 74 -0.66 -16.06 17.06
C MET A 74 -2.17 -16.25 17.20
N SER A 75 -2.94 -15.20 17.06
CA SER A 75 -4.38 -15.17 17.29
C SER A 75 -5.15 -14.36 16.25
N GLY A 76 -4.48 -13.87 15.22
CA GLY A 76 -5.05 -12.95 14.23
C GLY A 76 -5.57 -13.61 12.96
N GLN A 77 -5.50 -14.93 12.82
CA GLN A 77 -6.08 -15.65 11.68
C GLN A 77 -7.59 -15.80 11.85
N THR A 78 -8.33 -15.60 10.77
CA THR A 78 -9.80 -15.75 10.74
C THR A 78 -10.24 -16.46 9.46
N ASP A 79 -11.45 -17.00 9.47
CA ASP A 79 -12.08 -17.61 8.28
C ASP A 79 -12.17 -16.60 7.11
N LEU A 80 -12.31 -15.30 7.42
CA LEU A 80 -12.35 -14.25 6.40
C LEU A 80 -11.00 -14.06 5.69
N HIS A 81 -9.89 -14.22 6.39
CA HIS A 81 -8.57 -14.22 5.76
C HIS A 81 -8.46 -15.37 4.77
N GLU A 82 -8.82 -16.57 5.18
CA GLU A 82 -8.72 -17.76 4.35
C GLU A 82 -9.69 -17.70 3.15
N GLN A 83 -10.89 -17.19 3.35
CA GLN A 83 -11.83 -16.99 2.26
C GLN A 83 -11.28 -15.98 1.24
N LEU A 84 -10.82 -14.83 1.69
CA LEU A 84 -10.27 -13.79 0.80
C LEU A 84 -9.03 -14.30 0.04
N GLU A 85 -8.15 -15.05 0.70
CA GLU A 85 -6.98 -15.63 0.06
C GLU A 85 -7.38 -16.63 -1.03
N ARG A 86 -8.37 -17.48 -0.82
CA ARG A 86 -8.89 -18.38 -1.86
C ARG A 86 -9.48 -17.60 -3.03
N GLU A 87 -10.35 -16.64 -2.76
CA GLU A 87 -10.99 -15.83 -3.80
C GLU A 87 -9.97 -15.02 -4.62
N LEU A 88 -8.94 -14.46 -3.98
CA LEU A 88 -7.86 -13.76 -4.67
C LEU A 88 -7.01 -14.70 -5.52
N ALA A 89 -6.68 -15.89 -5.02
CA ALA A 89 -5.93 -16.88 -5.78
C ALA A 89 -6.70 -17.31 -7.04
N GLU A 90 -7.98 -17.61 -6.91
CA GLU A 90 -8.88 -17.93 -8.03
C GLU A 90 -8.95 -16.78 -9.04
N PHE A 91 -9.15 -15.54 -8.56
CA PHE A 91 -9.26 -14.36 -9.42
C PHE A 91 -8.01 -14.13 -10.27
N VAL A 92 -6.83 -14.34 -9.72
CA VAL A 92 -5.55 -14.16 -10.45
C VAL A 92 -5.03 -15.43 -11.10
N GLY A 93 -5.74 -16.55 -11.01
CA GLY A 93 -5.36 -17.84 -11.60
C GLY A 93 -4.09 -18.45 -10.99
N LYS A 94 -3.93 -18.35 -9.67
CA LYS A 94 -2.81 -18.93 -8.91
C LYS A 94 -3.30 -20.00 -7.93
N GLU A 95 -2.38 -20.90 -7.54
CA GLU A 95 -2.69 -21.99 -6.61
C GLU A 95 -3.04 -21.47 -5.21
N SER A 96 -2.42 -20.39 -4.78
CA SER A 96 -2.64 -19.79 -3.47
C SER A 96 -2.31 -18.31 -3.47
N SER A 97 -2.80 -17.61 -2.48
CA SER A 97 -2.39 -16.24 -2.16
C SER A 97 -2.20 -16.08 -0.66
N TYR A 98 -1.49 -15.04 -0.27
CA TYR A 98 -1.26 -14.69 1.11
C TYR A 98 -1.54 -13.21 1.33
N LEU A 99 -2.45 -12.91 2.25
CA LEU A 99 -2.86 -11.55 2.56
C LEU A 99 -1.88 -10.87 3.53
N LEU A 100 -1.38 -9.72 3.15
CA LEU A 100 -0.57 -8.82 3.98
C LEU A 100 -1.30 -7.50 4.19
N ASN A 101 -1.32 -6.99 5.43
CA ASN A 101 -2.14 -5.82 5.78
C ASN A 101 -1.64 -4.50 5.22
N TYR A 102 -0.31 -4.32 5.13
CA TYR A 102 0.30 -3.06 4.71
C TYR A 102 1.22 -3.29 3.52
N GLY A 103 0.94 -2.65 2.39
CA GLY A 103 1.70 -2.85 1.15
C GLY A 103 3.20 -2.59 1.32
N TYR A 104 3.57 -1.52 2.01
CA TYR A 104 4.97 -1.19 2.27
C TYR A 104 5.68 -2.29 3.06
N GLN A 105 5.16 -2.65 4.22
CA GLN A 105 5.71 -3.70 5.07
C GLN A 105 5.58 -5.09 4.42
N GLY A 106 4.49 -5.32 3.69
CA GLY A 106 4.27 -6.56 2.95
C GLY A 106 5.38 -6.82 1.93
N ILE A 107 5.70 -5.85 1.10
CA ILE A 107 6.79 -5.97 0.12
C ILE A 107 8.14 -6.16 0.82
N MET A 108 8.41 -5.41 1.89
CA MET A 108 9.63 -5.59 2.68
C MET A 108 9.73 -7.02 3.23
N SER A 109 8.66 -7.54 3.81
CA SER A 109 8.63 -8.90 4.38
C SER A 109 8.78 -9.98 3.31
N VAL A 110 8.18 -9.80 2.14
CA VAL A 110 8.32 -10.74 1.01
C VAL A 110 9.78 -10.79 0.55
N ILE A 111 10.41 -9.64 0.35
CA ILE A 111 11.81 -9.58 -0.09
C ILE A 111 12.74 -10.20 0.95
N ASP A 112 12.56 -9.86 2.23
CA ASP A 112 13.37 -10.39 3.33
C ASP A 112 13.21 -11.90 3.50
N SER A 113 11.99 -12.44 3.31
CA SER A 113 11.73 -13.86 3.45
C SER A 113 12.19 -14.72 2.27
N LEU A 114 12.30 -14.14 1.09
CA LEU A 114 12.70 -14.86 -0.13
C LEU A 114 14.20 -14.84 -0.40
N LEU A 115 14.92 -13.89 0.18
CA LEU A 115 16.33 -13.66 -0.10
C LEU A 115 17.23 -14.00 1.09
N ASP A 116 18.33 -14.66 0.81
CA ASP A 116 19.40 -14.87 1.79
C ASP A 116 20.67 -14.10 1.42
N ARG A 117 21.66 -14.09 2.32
CA ARG A 117 22.93 -13.36 2.12
C ARG A 117 23.76 -13.81 0.91
N LYS A 118 23.43 -14.93 0.29
CA LYS A 118 24.12 -15.47 -0.88
C LYS A 118 23.47 -15.03 -2.19
N ASP A 119 22.23 -14.55 -2.09
CA ASP A 119 21.49 -14.12 -3.25
C ASP A 119 22.03 -12.79 -3.80
N VAL A 120 21.83 -12.62 -5.07
CA VAL A 120 22.17 -11.40 -5.80
C VAL A 120 20.88 -10.76 -6.27
N VAL A 121 20.71 -9.49 -5.95
CA VAL A 121 19.54 -8.71 -6.39
C VAL A 121 19.96 -7.68 -7.42
N VAL A 122 19.26 -7.69 -8.55
CA VAL A 122 19.35 -6.64 -9.58
C VAL A 122 18.03 -5.88 -9.60
N TYR A 123 18.07 -4.57 -9.48
CA TYR A 123 16.87 -3.76 -9.35
C TYR A 123 16.98 -2.42 -10.09
N ASP A 124 15.83 -1.92 -10.51
CA ASP A 124 15.68 -0.65 -11.18
C ASP A 124 15.91 0.53 -10.22
N SER A 125 16.60 1.59 -10.68
CA SER A 125 16.91 2.77 -9.87
C SER A 125 15.68 3.53 -9.36
N GLU A 126 14.53 3.40 -10.02
CA GLU A 126 13.28 4.06 -9.66
C GLU A 126 12.24 3.09 -9.03
N CYS A 127 12.70 1.98 -8.46
CA CYS A 127 11.83 1.12 -7.65
C CYS A 127 11.16 1.90 -6.52
N HIS A 128 9.95 1.50 -6.18
CA HIS A 128 9.24 2.07 -5.04
C HIS A 128 10.09 1.97 -3.74
N ALA A 129 9.95 2.95 -2.86
CA ALA A 129 10.73 3.05 -1.63
C ALA A 129 10.69 1.79 -0.76
N CYS A 130 9.59 1.05 -0.72
CA CYS A 130 9.50 -0.22 0.02
C CYS A 130 10.47 -1.30 -0.47
N ILE A 131 10.72 -1.35 -1.78
CA ILE A 131 11.72 -2.26 -2.37
C ILE A 131 13.13 -1.80 -1.99
N ILE A 132 13.40 -0.51 -2.16
CA ILE A 132 14.71 0.06 -1.82
C ILE A 132 15.04 -0.17 -0.34
N ASP A 133 14.09 0.04 0.56
CA ASP A 133 14.31 -0.14 2.00
C ASP A 133 14.47 -1.63 2.37
N ALA A 134 13.70 -2.53 1.77
CA ALA A 134 13.93 -3.96 1.92
C ALA A 134 15.34 -4.38 1.46
N LEU A 135 15.76 -3.88 0.30
CA LEU A 135 17.09 -4.18 -0.25
C LEU A 135 18.23 -3.56 0.58
N ARG A 136 17.99 -2.49 1.33
CA ARG A 136 18.98 -1.95 2.29
C ARG A 136 19.24 -2.91 3.45
N MET A 137 18.24 -3.70 3.85
CA MET A 137 18.38 -4.72 4.90
C MET A 137 19.02 -6.01 4.37
N HIS A 138 18.94 -6.27 3.07
CA HIS A 138 19.53 -7.45 2.45
C HIS A 138 21.05 -7.48 2.59
N LEU A 139 21.58 -8.59 3.08
CA LEU A 139 23.02 -8.78 3.38
C LEU A 139 23.84 -9.26 2.18
N GLY A 140 23.19 -9.62 1.08
CA GLY A 140 23.82 -10.09 -0.15
C GLY A 140 24.24 -8.95 -1.09
N LYS A 141 24.65 -9.31 -2.29
CA LYS A 141 25.07 -8.35 -3.33
C LYS A 141 23.87 -7.71 -3.99
N ARG A 142 23.97 -6.41 -4.24
CA ARG A 142 22.92 -5.62 -4.89
C ARG A 142 23.49 -4.83 -6.05
N TYR A 143 22.80 -4.86 -7.18
CA TYR A 143 23.16 -4.10 -8.38
C TYR A 143 21.95 -3.28 -8.81
N VAL A 144 22.17 -2.03 -9.10
CA VAL A 144 21.16 -1.12 -9.60
C VAL A 144 21.41 -0.84 -11.07
N PHE A 145 20.35 -0.82 -11.87
CA PHE A 145 20.42 -0.36 -13.26
C PHE A 145 19.57 0.90 -13.46
N PRO A 146 19.90 1.74 -14.44
CA PRO A 146 19.14 2.93 -14.76
C PRO A 146 17.71 2.58 -15.15
N HIS A 147 16.76 3.46 -14.82
CA HIS A 147 15.33 3.21 -15.08
C HIS A 147 15.07 2.92 -16.56
N ASN A 148 14.40 1.79 -16.84
CA ASN A 148 14.09 1.31 -18.19
C ASN A 148 15.27 1.14 -19.15
N ASP A 149 16.50 1.07 -18.65
CA ASP A 149 17.70 0.83 -19.43
C ASP A 149 18.21 -0.60 -19.16
N ILE A 150 18.00 -1.51 -20.12
CA ILE A 150 18.33 -2.94 -20.01
C ILE A 150 19.44 -3.30 -20.99
#